data_7c61e20754155f87fa29888847b0d02f
#
_entry.id   7c61e20754155f87fa29888847b0d02f
#
_cell.length_a   1.000
_cell.length_b   1.000
_cell.length_c   1.000
_cell.angle_alpha   90.00
_cell.angle_beta   90.00
_cell.angle_gamma   90.00
#
_symmetry.space_group_name_H-M   'P 1'
#
loop_
_entity.id
_entity.type
_entity.pdbx_description
1 polymer ?
#
loop_
_entity_poly.entity_id
_entity_poly.type
_entity_poly.pdbx_seq_one_letter_code
_entity_poly.pdbx_strand_id
1 'polypeptide(L)'
;MTPRKTRNAAIRFFTFCTKDDGNMTVVGLFSFIAMAAMGSFALDVSNAYASRTHLQTAADQAAHAALYNRYLMDEQSAKVEALAVVNATLPSTVYGQTITAEDIEFGELDDTTGQFIAVPDSLNAVRVQTT
;
A
#
# COMPACT_ATOMS: atom_id res chain seq x y z
N MET A 1 -27.01 65.25 34.10
CA MET A 1 -25.79 64.40 33.92
C MET A 1 -26.25 63.04 33.47
N THR A 2 -26.22 62.75 32.19
CA THR A 2 -26.81 61.56 31.58
C THR A 2 -25.71 60.58 31.17
N PRO A 3 -25.86 59.25 31.42
CA PRO A 3 -24.80 58.27 31.13
C PRO A 3 -24.77 57.92 29.64
N ARG A 4 -23.88 58.58 28.91
CA ARG A 4 -23.65 58.37 27.46
C ARG A 4 -22.75 57.16 27.16
N LYS A 5 -22.29 56.43 28.19
CA LYS A 5 -21.25 55.43 28.07
C LYS A 5 -21.73 53.99 27.78
N THR A 6 -22.99 53.67 28.12
CA THR A 6 -23.53 52.31 27.96
C THR A 6 -24.07 52.03 26.55
N ARG A 7 -24.47 53.09 25.82
CA ARG A 7 -25.04 52.94 24.45
C ARG A 7 -24.00 52.56 23.40
N ASN A 8 -22.75 52.92 23.62
CA ASN A 8 -21.67 52.62 22.69
C ASN A 8 -21.15 51.17 22.81
N ALA A 9 -21.30 50.52 23.97
CA ALA A 9 -20.92 49.14 24.16
C ALA A 9 -21.90 48.18 23.48
N ALA A 10 -23.21 48.43 23.59
CA ALA A 10 -24.23 47.63 22.94
C ALA A 10 -24.18 47.73 21.39
N ILE A 11 -23.88 48.92 20.87
CA ILE A 11 -23.73 49.11 19.40
C ILE A 11 -22.48 48.37 18.89
N ARG A 12 -21.39 48.38 19.65
CA ARG A 12 -20.17 47.63 19.28
C ARG A 12 -20.36 46.12 19.32
N PHE A 13 -21.16 45.63 20.26
CA PHE A 13 -21.49 44.21 20.34
C PHE A 13 -22.40 43.76 19.17
N PHE A 14 -23.40 44.57 18.81
CA PHE A 14 -24.25 44.31 17.65
C PHE A 14 -23.51 44.39 16.34
N THR A 15 -22.54 45.30 16.19
CA THR A 15 -21.68 45.39 14.98
C THR A 15 -20.72 44.24 14.86
N PHE A 16 -20.31 43.64 15.98
CA PHE A 16 -19.45 42.42 15.97
C PHE A 16 -20.24 41.19 15.51
N CYS A 17 -21.53 41.08 15.90
CA CYS A 17 -22.39 39.96 15.48
C CYS A 17 -22.88 40.05 14.04
N THR A 18 -22.81 41.23 13.39
CA THR A 18 -23.22 41.44 11.99
C THR A 18 -22.07 41.51 11.00
N LYS A 19 -20.84 41.42 11.47
CA LYS A 19 -19.69 41.32 10.56
C LYS A 19 -19.47 39.88 10.14
N ASP A 20 -19.43 39.66 8.84
CA ASP A 20 -19.18 38.37 8.17
C ASP A 20 -17.74 37.82 8.42
N ASP A 21 -16.90 38.51 9.18
CA ASP A 21 -15.52 38.15 9.49
C ASP A 21 -15.43 36.79 10.21
N GLY A 22 -16.48 36.37 10.97
CA GLY A 22 -16.56 35.06 11.61
C GLY A 22 -16.81 33.90 10.64
N ASN A 23 -17.43 34.16 9.50
CA ASN A 23 -17.75 33.14 8.51
C ASN A 23 -16.50 32.64 7.79
N MET A 24 -15.55 33.53 7.49
CA MET A 24 -14.27 33.17 6.88
C MET A 24 -13.42 32.25 7.78
N THR A 25 -13.45 32.46 9.09
CA THR A 25 -12.74 31.60 10.05
C THR A 25 -13.35 30.20 10.10
N VAL A 26 -14.68 30.11 10.08
CA VAL A 26 -15.41 28.82 10.06
C VAL A 26 -15.13 28.07 8.75
N VAL A 27 -15.23 28.75 7.60
CA VAL A 27 -14.92 28.17 6.30
C VAL A 27 -13.45 27.71 6.24
N GLY A 28 -12.53 28.52 6.77
CA GLY A 28 -11.10 28.15 6.87
C GLY A 28 -10.87 26.90 7.71
N LEU A 29 -11.54 26.78 8.86
CA LEU A 29 -11.45 25.60 9.71
C LEU A 29 -11.97 24.34 9.02
N PHE A 30 -13.15 24.41 8.39
CA PHE A 30 -13.70 23.28 7.66
C PHE A 30 -12.83 22.89 6.46
N SER A 31 -12.29 23.86 5.74
CA SER A 31 -11.36 23.62 4.64
C SER A 31 -10.08 22.92 5.11
N PHE A 32 -9.54 23.35 6.25
CA PHE A 32 -8.36 22.70 6.84
C PHE A 32 -8.64 21.25 7.24
N ILE A 33 -9.76 20.97 7.89
CA ILE A 33 -10.17 19.60 8.25
C ILE A 33 -10.35 18.74 6.99
N ALA A 34 -11.01 19.30 5.95
CA ALA A 34 -11.19 18.58 4.69
C ALA A 34 -9.85 18.27 4.01
N MET A 35 -8.91 19.20 3.98
CA MET A 35 -7.57 18.99 3.44
C MET A 35 -6.78 17.94 4.24
N ALA A 36 -6.88 17.96 5.57
CA ALA A 36 -6.24 16.98 6.44
C ALA A 36 -6.80 15.56 6.20
N ALA A 37 -8.13 15.43 6.06
CA ALA A 37 -8.77 14.17 5.75
C ALA A 37 -8.36 13.63 4.37
N MET A 38 -8.32 14.47 3.34
CA MET A 38 -7.84 14.09 2.01
C MET A 38 -6.37 13.69 2.02
N GLY A 39 -5.52 14.40 2.76
CA GLY A 39 -4.11 14.08 2.93
C GLY A 39 -3.90 12.71 3.57
N SER A 40 -4.64 12.39 4.63
CA SER A 40 -4.59 11.07 5.28
C SER A 40 -5.00 9.96 4.33
N PHE A 41 -6.08 10.15 3.57
CA PHE A 41 -6.52 9.17 2.58
C PHE A 41 -5.48 8.95 1.48
N ALA A 42 -4.84 10.01 0.99
CA ALA A 42 -3.78 9.91 -0.01
C ALA A 42 -2.58 9.09 0.50
N LEU A 43 -2.20 9.25 1.78
CA LEU A 43 -1.14 8.47 2.41
C LEU A 43 -1.50 6.98 2.52
N ASP A 44 -2.74 6.67 2.91
CA ASP A 44 -3.22 5.28 3.00
C ASP A 44 -3.20 4.58 1.65
N VAL A 45 -3.69 5.24 0.60
CA VAL A 45 -3.64 4.73 -0.77
C VAL A 45 -2.20 4.54 -1.24
N SER A 46 -1.33 5.51 -1.01
CA SER A 46 0.10 5.42 -1.36
C SER A 46 0.79 4.24 -0.68
N ASN A 47 0.51 4.04 0.61
CA ASN A 47 1.05 2.92 1.38
C ASN A 47 0.56 1.56 0.86
N ALA A 48 -0.73 1.47 0.50
CA ALA A 48 -1.29 0.26 -0.10
C ALA A 48 -0.65 -0.08 -1.45
N TYR A 49 -0.39 0.93 -2.30
CA TYR A 49 0.34 0.75 -3.56
C TYR A 49 1.79 0.31 -3.33
N ALA A 50 2.49 0.93 -2.39
CA ALA A 50 3.85 0.54 -2.04
C ALA A 50 3.92 -0.93 -1.59
N SER A 51 3.01 -1.35 -0.71
CA SER A 51 2.92 -2.74 -0.25
C SER A 51 2.69 -3.72 -1.41
N ARG A 52 1.79 -3.41 -2.32
CA ARG A 52 1.56 -4.23 -3.53
C ARG A 52 2.82 -4.35 -4.39
N THR A 53 3.52 -3.24 -4.60
CA THR A 53 4.76 -3.24 -5.39
C THR A 53 5.84 -4.08 -4.74
N HIS A 54 5.97 -4.03 -3.41
CA HIS A 54 6.92 -4.87 -2.67
C HIS A 54 6.60 -6.35 -2.81
N LEU A 55 5.33 -6.75 -2.67
CA LEU A 55 4.90 -8.13 -2.84
C LEU A 55 5.15 -8.64 -4.27
N GLN A 56 4.82 -7.83 -5.27
CA GLN A 56 5.07 -8.19 -6.66
C GLN A 56 6.57 -8.34 -6.95
N THR A 57 7.39 -7.41 -6.46
CA THR A 57 8.85 -7.52 -6.61
C THR A 57 9.40 -8.79 -5.94
N ALA A 58 8.88 -9.15 -4.78
CA ALA A 58 9.28 -10.38 -4.09
C ALA A 58 8.86 -11.63 -4.87
N ALA A 59 7.66 -11.66 -5.44
CA ALA A 59 7.19 -12.76 -6.28
C ALA A 59 8.06 -12.91 -7.54
N ASP A 60 8.39 -11.80 -8.20
CA ASP A 60 9.27 -11.80 -9.37
C ASP A 60 10.67 -12.31 -9.04
N GLN A 61 11.24 -11.86 -7.91
CA GLN A 61 12.54 -12.35 -7.43
C GLN A 61 12.51 -13.83 -7.08
N ALA A 62 11.44 -14.29 -6.40
CA ALA A 62 11.25 -15.70 -6.08
C ALA A 62 11.15 -16.54 -7.36
N ALA A 63 10.39 -16.08 -8.35
CA ALA A 63 10.23 -16.78 -9.62
C ALA A 63 11.56 -16.89 -10.37
N HIS A 64 12.31 -15.80 -10.48
CA HIS A 64 13.63 -15.83 -11.11
C HIS A 64 14.62 -16.75 -10.37
N ALA A 65 14.68 -16.66 -9.04
CA ALA A 65 15.55 -17.49 -8.24
C ALA A 65 15.16 -18.97 -8.33
N ALA A 66 13.86 -19.29 -8.24
CA ALA A 66 13.35 -20.65 -8.36
C ALA A 66 13.71 -21.25 -9.72
N LEU A 67 13.42 -20.55 -10.81
CA LEU A 67 13.69 -21.04 -12.16
C LEU A 67 15.19 -21.21 -12.42
N TYR A 68 16.02 -20.24 -12.01
CA TYR A 68 17.48 -20.33 -12.16
C TYR A 68 18.06 -21.54 -11.40
N ASN A 69 17.66 -21.69 -10.14
CA ASN A 69 18.18 -22.79 -9.31
C ASN A 69 17.62 -24.15 -9.75
N ARG A 70 16.44 -24.20 -10.37
CA ARG A 70 15.85 -25.43 -10.88
C ARG A 70 16.70 -26.10 -11.98
N TYR A 71 17.49 -25.32 -12.73
CA TYR A 71 18.45 -25.87 -13.69
C TYR A 71 19.67 -26.51 -13.03
N LEU A 72 19.94 -26.15 -11.78
CA LEU A 72 21.16 -26.58 -11.06
C LEU A 72 20.88 -27.65 -10.00
N MET A 73 19.66 -27.76 -9.52
CA MET A 73 19.29 -28.62 -8.39
C MET A 73 17.84 -29.13 -8.52
N ASP A 74 17.44 -30.00 -7.61
CA ASP A 74 16.07 -30.52 -7.54
C ASP A 74 15.04 -29.43 -7.17
N GLU A 75 13.77 -29.72 -7.41
CA GLU A 75 12.66 -28.81 -7.21
C GLU A 75 12.59 -28.26 -5.78
N GLN A 76 12.74 -29.14 -4.79
CA GLN A 76 12.63 -28.75 -3.39
C GLN A 76 13.77 -27.81 -2.96
N SER A 77 14.99 -28.10 -3.37
CA SER A 77 16.15 -27.26 -3.10
C SER A 77 16.03 -25.90 -3.80
N ALA A 78 15.53 -25.87 -5.03
CA ALA A 78 15.28 -24.64 -5.77
C ALA A 78 14.24 -23.74 -5.07
N LYS A 79 13.17 -24.31 -4.51
CA LYS A 79 12.19 -23.57 -3.70
C LYS A 79 12.80 -22.97 -2.43
N VAL A 80 13.65 -23.73 -1.73
CA VAL A 80 14.34 -23.25 -0.53
C VAL A 80 15.23 -22.05 -0.83
N GLU A 81 16.02 -22.12 -1.91
CA GLU A 81 16.87 -21.00 -2.34
C GLU A 81 16.06 -19.78 -2.78
N ALA A 82 14.94 -19.98 -3.47
CA ALA A 82 14.02 -18.90 -3.83
C ALA A 82 13.47 -18.21 -2.58
N LEU A 83 13.05 -18.97 -1.56
CA LEU A 83 12.59 -18.41 -0.29
C LEU A 83 13.68 -17.66 0.47
N ALA A 84 14.93 -18.11 0.39
CA ALA A 84 16.06 -17.39 0.99
C ALA A 84 16.25 -16.01 0.36
N VAL A 85 16.10 -15.89 -0.96
CA VAL A 85 16.14 -14.60 -1.68
C VAL A 85 15.01 -13.69 -1.25
N VAL A 86 13.78 -14.22 -1.15
CA VAL A 86 12.62 -13.46 -0.67
C VAL A 86 12.83 -12.95 0.75
N ASN A 87 13.25 -13.80 1.66
CA ASN A 87 13.51 -13.43 3.06
C ASN A 87 14.63 -12.40 3.22
N ALA A 88 15.58 -12.35 2.31
CA ALA A 88 16.61 -11.30 2.29
C ALA A 88 16.05 -9.93 1.88
N THR A 89 15.05 -9.91 1.01
CA THR A 89 14.41 -8.67 0.51
C THR A 89 13.23 -8.23 1.39
N LEU A 90 12.38 -9.16 1.78
CA LEU A 90 11.22 -8.98 2.66
C LEU A 90 11.34 -9.91 3.88
N PRO A 91 12.06 -9.48 4.94
CA PRO A 91 12.22 -10.31 6.14
C PRO A 91 10.86 -10.62 6.76
N SER A 92 10.60 -11.91 7.01
CA SER A 92 9.34 -12.39 7.60
C SER A 92 9.05 -11.84 9.00
N THR A 93 10.08 -11.37 9.70
CA THR A 93 9.94 -10.69 11.01
C THR A 93 9.27 -9.32 10.91
N VAL A 94 9.30 -8.67 9.74
CA VAL A 94 8.74 -7.34 9.50
C VAL A 94 7.45 -7.41 8.69
N TYR A 95 7.43 -8.23 7.65
CA TYR A 95 6.34 -8.29 6.68
C TYR A 95 5.44 -9.52 6.84
N GLY A 96 5.77 -10.42 7.79
CA GLY A 96 5.10 -11.72 7.90
C GLY A 96 5.58 -12.70 6.82
N GLN A 97 4.97 -13.86 6.77
CA GLN A 97 5.28 -14.87 5.77
C GLN A 97 4.47 -14.58 4.50
N THR A 98 5.09 -13.91 3.53
CA THR A 98 4.44 -13.46 2.30
C THR A 98 4.44 -14.50 1.19
N ILE A 99 5.38 -15.45 1.21
CA ILE A 99 5.52 -16.53 0.24
C ILE A 99 5.98 -17.78 0.99
N THR A 100 5.39 -18.93 0.68
CA THR A 100 5.74 -20.26 1.18
C THR A 100 6.26 -21.15 0.04
N ALA A 101 6.81 -22.31 0.35
CA ALA A 101 7.24 -23.26 -0.68
C ALA A 101 6.06 -23.81 -1.51
N GLU A 102 4.86 -23.79 -0.96
CA GLU A 102 3.63 -24.24 -1.63
C GLU A 102 3.13 -23.21 -2.64
N ASP A 103 3.48 -21.93 -2.46
CA ASP A 103 3.13 -20.83 -3.36
C ASP A 103 4.03 -20.77 -4.60
N ILE A 104 5.07 -21.61 -4.66
CA ILE A 104 6.01 -21.72 -5.80
C ILE A 104 5.67 -23.00 -6.54
N GLU A 105 5.11 -22.88 -7.73
CA GLU A 105 4.74 -24.01 -8.57
C GLU A 105 5.53 -23.98 -9.88
N PHE A 106 6.12 -25.12 -10.24
CA PHE A 106 6.75 -25.33 -11.54
C PHE A 106 5.74 -25.88 -12.54
N GLY A 107 5.89 -25.52 -13.81
CA GLY A 107 4.95 -25.93 -14.84
C GLY A 107 5.35 -25.49 -16.23
N GLU A 108 4.35 -25.43 -17.09
CA GLU A 108 4.49 -25.05 -18.50
C GLU A 108 3.43 -24.01 -18.83
N LEU A 109 3.73 -23.21 -19.86
CA LEU A 109 2.73 -22.33 -20.48
C LEU A 109 2.15 -23.04 -21.69
N ASP A 110 0.83 -23.11 -21.75
CA ASP A 110 0.12 -23.57 -22.96
C ASP A 110 0.30 -22.52 -24.07
N ASP A 111 0.98 -22.90 -25.13
CA ASP A 111 1.30 -22.00 -26.25
C ASP A 111 0.05 -21.46 -26.97
N THR A 112 -1.09 -22.14 -26.84
CA THR A 112 -2.34 -21.77 -27.50
C THR A 112 -3.17 -20.79 -26.66
N THR A 113 -3.23 -21.02 -25.35
CA THR A 113 -4.09 -20.27 -24.42
C THR A 113 -3.31 -19.29 -23.56
N GLY A 114 -1.99 -19.45 -23.44
CA GLY A 114 -1.12 -18.69 -22.54
C GLY A 114 -1.38 -19.02 -21.05
N GLN A 115 -2.11 -20.11 -20.76
CA GLN A 115 -2.40 -20.52 -19.39
C GLN A 115 -1.25 -21.31 -18.80
N PHE A 116 -1.01 -21.10 -17.51
CA PHE A 116 -0.04 -21.89 -16.74
C PHE A 116 -0.66 -23.24 -16.36
N ILE A 117 0.04 -24.31 -16.67
CA ILE A 117 -0.29 -25.69 -16.29
C ILE A 117 0.79 -26.18 -15.35
N ALA A 118 0.42 -26.54 -14.12
CA ALA A 118 1.36 -27.11 -13.15
C ALA A 118 1.79 -28.51 -13.63
N VAL A 119 3.07 -28.66 -13.88
CA VAL A 119 3.70 -29.93 -14.29
C VAL A 119 4.89 -30.17 -13.37
N PRO A 120 4.86 -31.19 -12.52
CA PRO A 120 5.98 -31.53 -11.66
C PRO A 120 7.26 -31.74 -12.47
N ASP A 121 8.37 -31.30 -11.92
CA ASP A 121 9.71 -31.39 -12.53
C ASP A 121 9.91 -30.58 -13.83
N SER A 122 8.96 -29.76 -14.25
CA SER A 122 9.16 -28.88 -15.41
C SER A 122 10.25 -27.83 -15.17
N LEU A 123 10.96 -27.48 -16.26
CA LEU A 123 11.98 -26.42 -16.30
C LEU A 123 11.52 -25.17 -17.09
N ASN A 124 10.30 -25.18 -17.61
CA ASN A 124 9.88 -24.21 -18.61
C ASN A 124 9.24 -22.95 -18.01
N ALA A 125 8.50 -23.09 -16.93
CA ALA A 125 7.83 -21.98 -16.29
C ALA A 125 7.72 -22.18 -14.78
N VAL A 126 7.59 -21.06 -14.05
CA VAL A 126 7.31 -21.05 -12.63
C VAL A 126 6.21 -20.03 -12.34
N ARG A 127 5.30 -20.37 -11.47
CA ARG A 127 4.29 -19.49 -10.93
C ARG A 127 4.53 -19.27 -9.44
N VAL A 128 4.54 -18.01 -9.03
CA VAL A 128 4.64 -17.64 -7.62
C VAL A 128 3.44 -16.80 -7.24
N GLN A 129 2.81 -17.14 -6.13
CA GLN A 129 1.68 -16.41 -5.56
C GLN A 129 2.11 -15.80 -4.22
N THR A 130 1.61 -14.58 -3.92
CA THR A 130 1.78 -13.93 -2.62
C THR A 130 0.46 -13.92 -1.88
N THR A 131 0.50 -14.18 -0.59
CA THR A 131 -0.65 -14.14 0.33
C THR A 131 -0.62 -12.93 1.23
#